data_8f7223e4e30fb9eaffce5d5fbdc348ae
#
_entry.id   8f7223e4e30fb9eaffce5d5fbdc348ae
#
_cell.length_a   1.000
_cell.length_b   1.000
_cell.length_c   1.000
_cell.angle_alpha   90.00
_cell.angle_beta   90.00
_cell.angle_gamma   90.00
#
_symmetry.space_group_name_H-M   'P 1'
#
loop_
_entity.id
_entity.type
_entity.pdbx_description
1 polymer ?
#
loop_
_entity_poly.entity_id
_entity_poly.type
_entity_poly.pdbx_seq_one_letter_code
_entity_poly.pdbx_strand_id
1 'polypeptide(L)'
;SLPKEDKMLSSKDELKEQLAGLMGGRVAEEIIFNLQTSGASNDFEQATQLARAMVTEYGMSEKLGPVQYEGNHAMNPGQFTPDKSYSAHTAQLIDEEIRSLLVEAHDRAAEIINANRDTHALIAEALLKYETLDAAQIKSIYETGKMPVDSEEDNHALSFDEVKKRLENKNKDEEE
;
A
#
# COMPACT_ATOMS: atom_id res chain seq x y z
N SER A 1 -31.47 0.89 -4.47
CA SER A 1 -30.01 0.78 -4.44
C SER A 1 -29.53 1.19 -3.07
N LEU A 2 -28.92 0.28 -2.35
CA LEU A 2 -28.30 0.57 -1.05
C LEU A 2 -27.11 1.50 -1.27
N PRO A 3 -26.95 2.56 -0.47
CA PRO A 3 -25.79 3.42 -0.56
C PRO A 3 -24.52 2.62 -0.33
N LYS A 4 -23.51 2.77 -1.20
CA LYS A 4 -22.21 2.10 -1.08
C LYS A 4 -21.36 2.57 0.10
N GLU A 5 -21.87 3.47 0.93
CA GLU A 5 -21.09 4.24 1.90
C GLU A 5 -21.17 3.76 3.34
N ASP A 6 -22.07 2.82 3.65
CA ASP A 6 -22.25 2.30 5.01
C ASP A 6 -21.68 0.89 5.20
N LYS A 7 -20.43 0.67 4.80
CA LYS A 7 -19.70 -0.49 5.29
C LYS A 7 -19.19 -0.24 6.71
N MET A 8 -20.08 -0.33 7.68
CA MET A 8 -19.70 -0.34 9.10
C MET A 8 -18.94 -1.60 9.51
N LEU A 9 -18.98 -2.64 8.66
CA LEU A 9 -18.34 -3.93 8.89
C LEU A 9 -17.39 -4.24 7.73
N SER A 10 -16.15 -4.56 8.06
CA SER A 10 -15.15 -5.03 7.12
C SER A 10 -14.81 -6.48 7.41
N SER A 11 -14.70 -7.30 6.37
CA SER A 11 -14.24 -8.67 6.49
C SER A 11 -12.72 -8.74 6.71
N LYS A 12 -12.24 -9.89 7.18
CA LYS A 12 -10.80 -10.14 7.30
C LYS A 12 -10.07 -9.95 5.96
N ASP A 13 -10.65 -10.42 4.86
CA ASP A 13 -10.05 -10.30 3.53
C ASP A 13 -9.98 -8.84 3.06
N GLU A 14 -11.03 -8.04 3.32
CA GLU A 14 -11.01 -6.61 3.02
C GLU A 14 -9.93 -5.87 3.82
N LEU A 15 -9.76 -6.19 5.10
CA LEU A 15 -8.72 -5.60 5.94
C LEU A 15 -7.31 -6.02 5.50
N LYS A 16 -7.12 -7.26 5.06
CA LYS A 16 -5.87 -7.71 4.45
C LYS A 16 -5.53 -6.95 3.17
N GLU A 17 -6.50 -6.71 2.29
CA GLU A 17 -6.30 -5.88 1.10
C GLU A 17 -5.99 -4.43 1.45
N GLN A 18 -6.58 -3.90 2.50
CA GLN A 18 -6.25 -2.57 3.02
C GLN A 18 -4.81 -2.50 3.55
N LEU A 19 -4.36 -3.52 4.27
CA LEU A 19 -2.96 -3.63 4.70
C LEU A 19 -1.99 -3.66 3.51
N ALA A 20 -2.31 -4.44 2.48
CA ALA A 20 -1.51 -4.49 1.24
C ALA A 20 -1.44 -3.11 0.55
N GLY A 21 -2.55 -2.38 0.53
CA GLY A 21 -2.59 -1.00 0.02
C GLY A 21 -1.65 -0.07 0.79
N LEU A 22 -1.62 -0.15 2.11
CA LEU A 22 -0.72 0.64 2.96
C LEU A 22 0.76 0.27 2.74
N MET A 23 1.07 -0.98 2.40
CA MET A 23 2.42 -1.42 2.08
C MET A 23 2.88 -1.05 0.67
N GLY A 24 1.95 -0.68 -0.21
CA GLY A 24 2.19 -0.47 -1.64
C GLY A 24 3.30 0.53 -1.95
N GLY A 25 3.33 1.66 -1.25
CA GLY A 25 4.36 2.69 -1.45
C GLY A 25 5.77 2.20 -1.15
N ARG A 26 5.96 1.53 -0.01
CA ARG A 26 7.26 0.94 0.37
C ARG A 26 7.70 -0.14 -0.61
N VAL A 27 6.79 -1.01 -1.00
CA VAL A 27 7.10 -2.11 -1.92
C VAL A 27 7.43 -1.60 -3.31
N ALA A 28 6.69 -0.59 -3.81
CA ALA A 28 7.01 0.06 -5.07
C ALA A 28 8.41 0.70 -5.05
N GLU A 29 8.75 1.37 -3.98
CA GLU A 29 10.07 1.95 -3.74
C GLU A 29 11.18 0.89 -3.79
N GLU A 30 10.98 -0.24 -3.12
CA GLU A 30 11.94 -1.36 -3.09
C GLU A 30 12.12 -2.01 -4.46
N ILE A 31 11.01 -2.30 -5.16
CA ILE A 31 11.03 -3.04 -6.43
C ILE A 31 11.48 -2.17 -7.60
N ILE A 32 10.98 -0.94 -7.70
CA ILE A 32 11.21 -0.07 -8.84
C ILE A 32 12.52 0.70 -8.69
N PHE A 33 12.80 1.23 -7.49
CA PHE A 33 13.98 2.08 -7.24
C PHE A 33 15.08 1.40 -6.45
N ASN A 34 14.87 0.19 -5.95
CA ASN A 34 15.79 -0.53 -5.05
C ASN A 34 16.21 0.34 -3.86
N LEU A 35 15.29 1.08 -3.29
CA LEU A 35 15.48 2.02 -2.19
C LEU A 35 14.58 1.66 -1.01
N GLN A 36 14.99 2.10 0.16
CA GLN A 36 14.18 2.12 1.36
C GLN A 36 14.36 3.48 2.01
N THR A 37 13.32 4.29 2.01
CA THR A 37 13.33 5.62 2.62
C THR A 37 12.41 5.69 3.83
N SER A 38 12.51 6.78 4.59
CA SER A 38 11.62 7.05 5.71
C SER A 38 10.19 7.48 5.29
N GLY A 39 9.94 7.64 3.99
CA GLY A 39 8.65 8.08 3.47
C GLY A 39 7.47 7.15 3.79
N ALA A 40 7.74 5.86 4.01
CA ALA A 40 6.72 4.88 4.36
C ALA A 40 6.38 4.81 5.87
N SER A 41 6.99 5.63 6.71
CA SER A 41 6.82 5.52 8.17
C SER A 41 5.37 5.67 8.65
N ASN A 42 4.61 6.59 8.05
CA ASN A 42 3.20 6.78 8.37
C ASN A 42 2.34 5.59 7.94
N ASP A 43 2.61 5.01 6.77
CA ASP A 43 1.92 3.82 6.28
C ASP A 43 2.20 2.60 7.16
N PHE A 44 3.44 2.43 7.65
CA PHE A 44 3.78 1.39 8.59
C PHE A 44 3.07 1.56 9.93
N GLU A 45 2.96 2.78 10.42
CA GLU A 45 2.21 3.08 11.65
C GLU A 45 0.75 2.70 11.51
N GLN A 46 0.09 3.15 10.46
CA GLN A 46 -1.31 2.83 10.18
C GLN A 46 -1.52 1.32 9.97
N ALA A 47 -0.65 0.66 9.23
CA ALA A 47 -0.72 -0.77 9.00
C ALA A 47 -0.54 -1.56 10.29
N THR A 48 0.39 -1.16 11.15
CA THR A 48 0.62 -1.79 12.45
C THR A 48 -0.59 -1.65 13.37
N GLN A 49 -1.19 -0.47 13.43
CA GLN A 49 -2.42 -0.23 14.20
C GLN A 49 -3.59 -1.07 13.72
N LEU A 50 -3.77 -1.17 12.40
CA LEU A 50 -4.83 -1.98 11.80
C LEU A 50 -4.61 -3.47 12.08
N ALA A 51 -3.40 -3.97 11.89
CA ALA A 51 -3.05 -5.37 12.18
C ALA A 51 -3.24 -5.69 13.67
N ARG A 52 -2.88 -4.79 14.57
CA ARG A 52 -3.12 -4.94 16.01
C ARG A 52 -4.60 -5.03 16.34
N ALA A 53 -5.44 -4.19 15.76
CA ALA A 53 -6.88 -4.25 15.95
C ALA A 53 -7.47 -5.57 15.44
N MET A 54 -7.03 -6.06 14.28
CA MET A 54 -7.46 -7.36 13.74
C MET A 54 -7.17 -8.51 14.69
N VAL A 55 -6.01 -8.52 15.30
CA VAL A 55 -5.51 -9.58 16.19
C VAL A 55 -6.08 -9.47 17.59
N THR A 56 -6.09 -8.26 18.16
CA THR A 56 -6.40 -8.07 19.59
C THR A 56 -7.85 -7.66 19.86
N GLU A 57 -8.53 -7.09 18.88
CA GLU A 57 -9.86 -6.52 19.05
C GLU A 57 -10.94 -7.28 18.26
N TYR A 58 -10.66 -7.63 17.01
CA TYR A 58 -11.66 -8.24 16.12
C TYR A 58 -11.64 -9.77 16.11
N GLY A 59 -10.73 -10.40 16.83
CA GLY A 59 -10.65 -11.87 16.90
C GLY A 59 -10.33 -12.55 15.57
N MET A 60 -9.54 -11.90 14.72
CA MET A 60 -9.24 -12.37 13.36
C MET A 60 -7.95 -13.20 13.27
N SER A 61 -7.39 -13.65 14.40
CA SER A 61 -6.25 -14.56 14.46
C SER A 61 -6.69 -15.94 14.96
N GLU A 62 -6.39 -16.98 14.20
CA GLU A 62 -6.70 -18.35 14.62
C GLU A 62 -5.89 -18.78 15.86
N LYS A 63 -4.65 -18.33 15.96
CA LYS A 63 -3.77 -18.65 17.10
C LYS A 63 -4.24 -18.04 18.40
N LEU A 64 -4.80 -16.83 18.35
CA LEU A 64 -5.28 -16.11 19.53
C LEU A 64 -6.76 -16.34 19.80
N GLY A 65 -7.50 -16.84 18.81
CA GLY A 65 -8.92 -17.16 18.93
C GLY A 65 -9.84 -15.94 19.04
N PRO A 66 -11.13 -16.19 19.33
CA PRO A 66 -12.16 -15.15 19.39
C PRO A 66 -12.14 -14.44 20.76
N VAL A 67 -11.05 -13.79 21.08
CA VAL A 67 -10.82 -13.10 22.36
C VAL A 67 -10.46 -11.65 22.08
N GLN A 68 -11.05 -10.74 22.81
CA GLN A 68 -10.65 -9.36 22.84
C GLN A 68 -9.58 -9.13 23.91
N TYR A 69 -8.35 -9.01 23.50
CA TYR A 69 -7.20 -8.77 24.39
C TYR A 69 -6.99 -7.29 24.70
N GLU A 70 -7.30 -6.42 23.74
CA GLU A 70 -7.23 -4.97 23.84
C GLU A 70 -8.48 -4.39 23.20
N GLY A 71 -8.98 -3.24 23.67
CA GLY A 71 -10.18 -2.62 23.14
C GLY A 71 -9.97 -1.21 22.66
N ASN A 72 -10.87 -0.73 21.78
CA ASN A 72 -11.01 0.66 21.36
C ASN A 72 -9.85 1.27 20.56
N HIS A 73 -8.99 0.48 19.93
CA HIS A 73 -7.93 0.99 19.06
C HIS A 73 -8.49 1.77 17.85
N ALA A 74 -9.63 1.34 17.32
CA ALA A 74 -10.28 2.00 16.21
C ALA A 74 -11.01 3.29 16.60
N MET A 75 -11.45 3.40 17.86
CA MET A 75 -12.22 4.55 18.37
C MET A 75 -11.34 5.65 18.98
N ASN A 76 -10.16 5.31 19.47
CA ASN A 76 -9.22 6.23 20.11
C ASN A 76 -7.78 5.96 19.63
N PRO A 77 -7.47 6.27 18.37
CA PRO A 77 -6.11 6.13 17.89
C PRO A 77 -5.19 7.08 18.69
N GLY A 78 -4.22 6.49 19.41
CA GLY A 78 -3.26 7.22 20.23
C GLY A 78 -3.54 7.24 21.73
N GLN A 79 -4.69 6.75 22.19
CA GLN A 79 -4.88 6.45 23.61
C GLN A 79 -4.32 5.08 23.95
N PHE A 80 -3.13 5.09 24.50
CA PHE A 80 -2.51 3.91 25.07
C PHE A 80 -3.24 3.55 26.37
N THR A 81 -3.97 2.45 26.37
CA THR A 81 -4.45 1.84 27.61
C THR A 81 -3.36 0.96 28.18
N PRO A 82 -2.74 1.30 29.34
CA PRO A 82 -1.60 0.56 29.86
C PRO A 82 -1.96 -0.80 30.48
N ASP A 83 -3.23 -1.15 30.56
CA ASP A 83 -3.68 -2.41 31.15
C ASP A 83 -3.59 -3.57 30.16
N LYS A 84 -2.38 -4.12 30.05
CA LYS A 84 -2.17 -5.41 29.42
C LYS A 84 -2.64 -6.50 30.38
N SER A 85 -3.91 -6.94 30.20
CA SER A 85 -4.52 -7.98 31.02
C SER A 85 -4.15 -9.41 30.58
N TYR A 86 -3.15 -9.58 29.75
CA TYR A 86 -2.72 -10.86 29.19
C TYR A 86 -1.26 -11.18 29.53
N SER A 87 -0.92 -12.46 29.48
CA SER A 87 0.41 -12.97 29.81
C SER A 87 1.50 -12.53 28.82
N ALA A 88 2.77 -12.64 29.25
CA ALA A 88 3.91 -12.41 28.35
C ALA A 88 3.91 -13.37 27.14
N HIS A 89 3.45 -14.60 27.33
CA HIS A 89 3.30 -15.57 26.23
C HIS A 89 2.27 -15.07 25.20
N THR A 90 1.12 -14.60 25.64
CA THR A 90 0.10 -14.01 24.76
C THR A 90 0.62 -12.74 24.07
N ALA A 91 1.36 -11.88 24.77
CA ALA A 91 1.99 -10.70 24.17
C ALA A 91 2.93 -11.08 23.02
N GLN A 92 3.72 -12.14 23.19
CA GLN A 92 4.59 -12.65 22.14
C GLN A 92 3.80 -13.17 20.93
N LEU A 93 2.72 -13.90 21.14
CA LEU A 93 1.84 -14.36 20.06
C LEU A 93 1.18 -13.21 19.33
N ILE A 94 0.78 -12.15 20.03
CA ILE A 94 0.25 -10.93 19.41
C ILE A 94 1.30 -10.29 18.51
N ASP A 95 2.53 -10.14 18.96
CA ASP A 95 3.62 -9.58 18.16
C ASP A 95 3.90 -10.41 16.90
N GLU A 96 3.92 -11.74 17.04
CA GLU A 96 4.14 -12.66 15.92
C GLU A 96 3.00 -12.58 14.88
N GLU A 97 1.75 -12.53 15.34
CA GLU A 97 0.59 -12.43 14.44
C GLU A 97 0.52 -11.08 13.71
N ILE A 98 0.82 -9.98 14.39
CA ILE A 98 0.92 -8.67 13.75
C ILE A 98 2.00 -8.68 12.67
N ARG A 99 3.18 -9.18 12.99
CA ARG A 99 4.27 -9.29 12.03
C ARG A 99 3.90 -10.16 10.84
N SER A 100 3.24 -11.29 11.06
CA SER A 100 2.78 -12.19 10.01
C SER A 100 1.80 -11.51 9.06
N LEU A 101 0.84 -10.75 9.58
CA LEU A 101 -0.10 -9.97 8.75
C LEU A 101 0.61 -8.90 7.91
N LEU A 102 1.59 -8.21 8.48
CA LEU A 102 2.33 -7.17 7.77
C LEU A 102 3.27 -7.75 6.70
N VAL A 103 3.92 -8.87 6.97
CA VAL A 103 4.74 -9.59 5.98
C VAL A 103 3.87 -10.11 4.83
N GLU A 104 2.72 -10.70 5.13
CA GLU A 104 1.75 -11.15 4.12
C GLU A 104 1.25 -9.98 3.25
N ALA A 105 0.96 -8.84 3.88
CA ALA A 105 0.55 -7.63 3.17
C ALA A 105 1.65 -7.08 2.26
N HIS A 106 2.89 -7.08 2.71
CA HIS A 106 4.06 -6.72 1.91
C HIS A 106 4.20 -7.64 0.70
N ASP A 107 4.12 -8.96 0.90
CA ASP A 107 4.25 -9.95 -0.17
C ASP A 107 3.09 -9.83 -1.18
N ARG A 108 1.88 -9.56 -0.71
CA ARG A 108 0.71 -9.31 -1.57
C ARG A 108 0.89 -8.06 -2.42
N ALA A 109 1.37 -6.97 -1.84
CA ALA A 109 1.70 -5.75 -2.57
C ALA A 109 2.80 -6.00 -3.61
N ALA A 110 3.83 -6.77 -3.27
CA ALA A 110 4.89 -7.15 -4.18
C ALA A 110 4.37 -7.97 -5.38
N GLU A 111 3.47 -8.91 -5.13
CA GLU A 111 2.82 -9.71 -6.17
C GLU A 111 2.03 -8.82 -7.15
N ILE A 112 1.23 -7.89 -6.64
CA ILE A 112 0.45 -6.95 -7.46
C ILE A 112 1.36 -6.03 -8.28
N ILE A 113 2.41 -5.50 -7.67
CA ILE A 113 3.35 -4.59 -8.34
C ILE A 113 4.13 -5.33 -9.42
N ASN A 114 4.62 -6.55 -9.15
CA ASN A 114 5.31 -7.35 -10.15
C ASN A 114 4.40 -7.77 -11.32
N ALA A 115 3.13 -8.04 -11.06
CA ALA A 115 2.15 -8.34 -12.11
C ALA A 115 1.86 -7.14 -13.03
N ASN A 116 2.05 -5.92 -12.54
CA ASN A 116 1.81 -4.67 -13.28
C ASN A 116 3.09 -3.85 -13.49
N ARG A 117 4.22 -4.53 -13.65
CA ARG A 117 5.55 -3.90 -13.65
C ARG A 117 5.73 -2.81 -14.69
N ASP A 118 5.21 -3.02 -15.90
CA ASP A 118 5.31 -2.04 -16.99
C ASP A 118 4.56 -0.74 -16.66
N THR A 119 3.39 -0.85 -16.05
CA THR A 119 2.60 0.32 -15.62
C THR A 119 3.28 1.08 -14.49
N HIS A 120 3.87 0.36 -13.53
CA HIS A 120 4.62 0.98 -12.42
C HIS A 120 5.90 1.66 -12.90
N ALA A 121 6.61 1.07 -13.85
CA ALA A 121 7.78 1.69 -14.46
C ALA A 121 7.41 2.99 -15.18
N LEU A 122 6.28 3.02 -15.86
CA LEU A 122 5.75 4.23 -16.50
C LEU A 122 5.43 5.33 -15.49
N ILE A 123 4.77 4.99 -14.39
CA ILE A 123 4.46 5.94 -13.31
C ILE A 123 5.75 6.47 -12.69
N ALA A 124 6.73 5.59 -12.40
CA ALA A 124 8.01 5.98 -11.82
C ALA A 124 8.76 6.97 -12.72
N GLU A 125 8.76 6.75 -14.03
CA GLU A 125 9.39 7.66 -14.98
C GLU A 125 8.64 8.99 -15.09
N ALA A 126 7.32 8.97 -15.09
CA ALA A 126 6.51 10.18 -15.07
C ALA A 126 6.75 10.99 -13.79
N LEU A 127 6.90 10.35 -12.62
CA LEU A 127 7.27 11.00 -11.36
C LEU A 127 8.65 11.69 -11.45
N LEU A 128 9.64 11.01 -12.02
CA LEU A 128 10.97 11.58 -12.21
C LEU A 128 10.97 12.78 -13.18
N LYS A 129 10.15 12.71 -14.23
CA LYS A 129 10.06 13.76 -15.24
C LYS A 129 9.31 15.00 -14.76
N TYR A 130 8.23 14.81 -14.00
CA TYR A 130 7.30 15.88 -13.59
C TYR A 130 7.38 16.24 -12.12
N GLU A 131 8.30 15.62 -11.37
CA GLU A 131 8.55 15.76 -9.92
C GLU A 131 7.41 15.31 -9.03
N THR A 132 6.15 15.44 -9.44
CA THR A 132 4.99 14.96 -8.69
C THR A 132 3.87 14.51 -9.62
N LEU A 133 3.14 13.46 -9.21
CA LEU A 133 1.89 13.05 -9.83
C LEU A 133 0.76 13.15 -8.80
N ASP A 134 -0.37 13.73 -9.20
CA ASP A 134 -1.59 13.69 -8.39
C ASP A 134 -2.38 12.39 -8.61
N ALA A 135 -3.42 12.16 -7.80
CA ALA A 135 -4.24 10.96 -7.87
C ALA A 135 -4.97 10.81 -9.22
N ALA A 136 -5.38 11.92 -9.84
CA ALA A 136 -6.05 11.90 -11.14
C ALA A 136 -5.09 11.51 -12.27
N GLN A 137 -3.85 11.97 -12.22
CA GLN A 137 -2.81 11.60 -13.18
C GLN A 137 -2.44 10.11 -13.05
N ILE A 138 -2.28 9.60 -11.85
CA ILE A 138 -2.03 8.17 -11.60
C ILE A 138 -3.18 7.34 -12.12
N LYS A 139 -4.42 7.70 -11.81
CA LYS A 139 -5.61 7.02 -12.30
C LYS A 139 -5.69 7.00 -13.82
N SER A 140 -5.40 8.12 -14.48
CA SER A 140 -5.37 8.23 -15.94
C SER A 140 -4.32 7.30 -16.55
N ILE A 141 -3.12 7.20 -15.97
CA ILE A 141 -2.07 6.29 -16.44
C ILE A 141 -2.52 4.84 -16.34
N TYR A 142 -3.14 4.45 -15.21
CA TYR A 142 -3.63 3.09 -15.02
C TYR A 142 -4.79 2.71 -15.94
N GLU A 143 -5.72 3.62 -16.18
CA GLU A 143 -6.92 3.34 -16.97
C GLU A 143 -6.69 3.48 -18.47
N THR A 144 -5.89 4.44 -18.90
CA THR A 144 -5.75 4.82 -20.32
C THR A 144 -4.33 4.66 -20.87
N GLY A 145 -3.33 4.44 -20.01
CA GLY A 145 -1.92 4.51 -20.40
C GLY A 145 -1.45 5.91 -20.81
N LYS A 146 -2.21 6.95 -20.49
CA LYS A 146 -1.92 8.35 -20.87
C LYS A 146 -2.02 9.26 -19.66
N MET A 147 -1.19 10.30 -19.66
CA MET A 147 -1.35 11.42 -18.74
C MET A 147 -2.60 12.23 -19.10
N PRO A 148 -3.36 12.72 -18.09
CA PRO A 148 -4.44 13.66 -18.36
C PRO A 148 -3.86 14.95 -18.98
N VAL A 149 -4.57 15.49 -19.94
CA VAL A 149 -4.20 16.76 -20.56
C VAL A 149 -4.57 17.88 -19.58
N ASP A 150 -3.63 18.28 -18.76
CA ASP A 150 -3.79 19.46 -17.91
C ASP A 150 -2.70 20.45 -18.22
N SER A 151 -3.14 21.57 -18.76
CA SER A 151 -2.43 22.82 -18.99
C SER A 151 -1.99 23.14 -20.42
N GLU A 152 -2.13 24.38 -20.68
CA GLU A 152 -2.01 25.08 -21.97
C GLU A 152 -0.59 25.07 -22.59
N GLU A 153 0.37 24.28 -22.09
CA GLU A 153 1.76 24.33 -22.56
C GLU A 153 2.34 23.06 -23.17
N ASP A 154 1.70 21.89 -23.06
CA ASP A 154 2.19 20.67 -23.73
C ASP A 154 1.04 19.84 -24.29
N ASN A 155 0.62 20.16 -25.48
CA ASN A 155 -0.45 19.49 -26.23
C ASN A 155 -0.10 18.08 -26.75
N HIS A 156 0.87 17.39 -26.11
CA HIS A 156 1.25 16.03 -26.50
C HIS A 156 1.28 15.09 -25.30
N ALA A 157 0.10 14.61 -24.92
CA ALA A 157 0.02 13.42 -24.10
C ALA A 157 0.66 12.25 -24.89
N LEU A 158 1.85 11.85 -24.48
CA LEU A 158 2.52 10.68 -25.06
C LEU A 158 1.68 9.44 -24.74
N SER A 159 1.41 8.63 -25.75
CA SER A 159 0.78 7.35 -25.55
C SER A 159 1.73 6.40 -24.79
N PHE A 160 1.17 5.39 -24.12
CA PHE A 160 1.94 4.35 -23.45
C PHE A 160 3.03 3.76 -24.35
N ASP A 161 2.71 3.52 -25.62
CA ASP A 161 3.64 2.98 -26.60
C ASP A 161 4.77 3.95 -26.97
N GLU A 162 4.49 5.25 -26.99
CA GLU A 162 5.52 6.27 -27.27
C GLU A 162 6.50 6.43 -26.09
N VAL A 163 6.00 6.35 -24.85
CA VAL A 163 6.85 6.36 -23.68
C VAL A 163 7.71 5.10 -23.61
N LYS A 164 7.12 3.93 -23.89
CA LYS A 164 7.85 2.66 -23.98
C LYS A 164 8.96 2.70 -25.02
N LYS A 165 8.67 3.25 -26.19
CA LYS A 165 9.63 3.40 -27.29
C LYS A 165 10.80 4.34 -26.93
N ARG A 166 10.51 5.42 -26.18
CA ARG A 166 11.57 6.34 -25.71
C ARG A 166 12.47 5.70 -24.67
N LEU A 167 11.90 4.86 -23.80
CA LEU A 167 12.67 4.09 -22.81
C LEU A 167 13.60 3.09 -23.47
N GLU A 168 13.10 2.34 -24.45
CA GLU A 168 13.87 1.34 -25.18
C GLU A 168 15.03 1.98 -25.98
N ASN A 169 14.82 3.18 -26.50
CA ASN A 169 15.85 3.92 -27.22
C ASN A 169 16.93 4.50 -26.30
N LYS A 170 16.53 4.98 -25.10
CA LYS A 170 17.48 5.53 -24.13
C LYS A 170 18.44 4.47 -23.59
N ASN A 171 17.93 3.26 -23.36
CA ASN A 171 18.75 2.14 -22.89
C ASN A 171 19.75 1.64 -23.95
N LYS A 172 19.50 1.93 -25.24
CA LYS A 172 20.42 1.59 -26.33
C LYS A 172 21.57 2.60 -26.48
N ASP A 173 21.29 3.87 -26.16
CA ASP A 173 22.30 4.92 -26.23
C ASP A 173 23.26 4.92 -25.02
N GLU A 174 22.95 4.20 -23.96
CA GLU A 174 23.80 4.02 -22.79
C GLU A 174 24.71 2.76 -22.85
N GLU A 175 24.51 1.89 -23.87
CA GLU A 175 25.32 0.68 -24.10
C GLU A 175 26.39 0.85 -25.22
N GLU A 176 26.51 2.01 -25.84
CA GLU A 176 27.60 2.39 -26.76
C GLU A 176 28.62 3.33 -26.08
#